data_d57a06ea3830659fe5a298369768fe51
#
_entry.id   d57a06ea3830659fe5a298369768fe51
#
_cell.length_a   1.000
_cell.length_b   1.000
_cell.length_c   1.000
_cell.angle_alpha   90.00
_cell.angle_beta   90.00
_cell.angle_gamma   90.00
#
_symmetry.space_group_name_H-M   'P 1'
#
loop_
_entity.id
_entity.type
_entity.pdbx_description
1 polymer ?
#
loop_
_entity_poly.entity_id
_entity_poly.type
_entity_poly.pdbx_seq_one_letter_code
_entity_poly.pdbx_strand_id
1 'polypeptide(L)'
;MDVTKTDIEGVVIIEPRIFKDERGYFFESFSQREFEEKVRKINFAQDNESMSSYGVMRGLHFQRPPFTQSKLVRCVKGRVLDVAVDIRKGSPTYGQHVAVELTEDNHRQFFVPRGFAHGFAVLSETAIFQYKCDNFYAPEADGGISIKDESLGIDWQIPMENAILSEKDIKHICLEDFDSPFDYNINLYPEFER
;
A
#
# COMPACT_ATOMS: atom_id res chain seq x y z
N MET A 1 12.60 -15.21 1.39
CA MET A 1 11.28 -14.71 0.94
C MET A 1 11.14 -14.84 -0.56
N ASP A 2 9.93 -15.08 -1.06
CA ASP A 2 9.61 -15.12 -2.48
C ASP A 2 8.97 -13.79 -2.89
N VAL A 3 9.34 -13.28 -4.06
CA VAL A 3 8.87 -11.98 -4.57
C VAL A 3 8.20 -12.19 -5.92
N THR A 4 6.93 -11.85 -6.00
CA THR A 4 6.14 -11.91 -7.22
C THR A 4 5.91 -10.50 -7.76
N LYS A 5 6.36 -10.26 -9.00
CA LYS A 5 6.07 -9.02 -9.72
C LYS A 5 4.62 -9.01 -10.16
N THR A 6 4.00 -7.85 -10.11
CA THR A 6 2.66 -7.62 -10.66
C THR A 6 2.73 -7.05 -12.07
N ASP A 7 1.58 -6.85 -12.70
CA ASP A 7 1.49 -6.23 -14.04
C ASP A 7 1.82 -4.72 -14.01
N ILE A 8 1.91 -4.12 -12.82
CA ILE A 8 2.29 -2.71 -12.66
C ILE A 8 3.71 -2.62 -12.11
N GLU A 9 4.58 -1.98 -12.88
CA GLU A 9 6.00 -1.86 -12.56
C GLU A 9 6.27 -1.27 -11.18
N GLY A 10 7.11 -1.98 -10.41
CA GLY A 10 7.54 -1.59 -9.06
C GLY A 10 6.65 -2.12 -7.94
N VAL A 11 5.41 -2.49 -8.22
CA VAL A 11 4.50 -3.10 -7.25
C VAL A 11 4.77 -4.59 -7.15
N VAL A 12 5.04 -5.10 -5.95
CA VAL A 12 5.34 -6.52 -5.75
C VAL A 12 4.61 -7.11 -4.54
N ILE A 13 4.33 -8.41 -4.64
CA ILE A 13 3.80 -9.23 -3.55
C ILE A 13 4.95 -10.04 -2.99
N ILE A 14 5.07 -10.07 -1.66
CA ILE A 14 6.13 -10.78 -0.95
C ILE A 14 5.50 -11.87 -0.10
N GLU A 15 5.99 -13.10 -0.26
CA GLU A 15 5.59 -14.23 0.57
C GLU A 15 6.78 -14.66 1.44
N PRO A 16 6.71 -14.45 2.77
CA PRO A 16 7.76 -14.84 3.67
C PRO A 16 7.81 -16.37 3.82
N ARG A 17 9.00 -16.90 4.11
CA ARG A 17 9.13 -18.32 4.47
C ARG A 17 8.67 -18.53 5.90
N ILE A 18 7.63 -19.35 6.08
CA ILE A 18 7.04 -19.67 7.38
C ILE A 18 7.58 -21.01 7.89
N PHE A 19 8.05 -21.01 9.13
CA PHE A 19 8.49 -22.21 9.85
C PHE A 19 7.43 -22.55 10.90
N LYS A 20 6.82 -23.73 10.79
CA LYS A 20 5.75 -24.17 11.70
C LYS A 20 6.19 -25.40 12.48
N ASP A 21 5.86 -25.44 13.78
CA ASP A 21 5.99 -26.61 14.65
C ASP A 21 4.83 -26.66 15.66
N GLU A 22 4.89 -27.55 16.64
CA GLU A 22 3.86 -27.73 17.69
C GLU A 22 3.66 -26.50 18.59
N ARG A 23 4.60 -25.55 18.61
CA ARG A 23 4.52 -24.30 19.39
C ARG A 23 3.84 -23.17 18.62
N GLY A 24 3.62 -23.33 17.30
CA GLY A 24 3.07 -22.31 16.43
C GLY A 24 3.93 -22.06 15.19
N TYR A 25 4.23 -20.81 14.88
CA TYR A 25 5.05 -20.45 13.72
C TYR A 25 6.08 -19.38 14.04
N PHE A 26 7.13 -19.37 13.24
CA PHE A 26 8.14 -18.34 13.20
C PHE A 26 8.41 -17.93 11.74
N PHE A 27 8.60 -16.66 11.48
CA PHE A 27 9.14 -16.18 10.22
C PHE A 27 9.86 -14.84 10.40
N GLU A 28 10.81 -14.58 9.52
CA GLU A 28 11.43 -13.28 9.40
C GLU A 28 10.48 -12.35 8.64
N SER A 29 9.84 -11.42 9.37
CA SER A 29 8.84 -10.54 8.80
C SER A 29 9.43 -9.42 7.95
N PHE A 30 10.73 -9.12 8.14
CA PHE A 30 11.49 -8.18 7.33
C PHE A 30 12.98 -8.44 7.45
N SER A 31 13.68 -8.39 6.31
CA SER A 31 15.13 -8.39 6.21
C SER A 31 15.57 -7.32 5.23
N GLN A 32 16.28 -6.30 5.73
CA GLN A 32 16.80 -5.21 4.89
C GLN A 32 17.65 -5.75 3.74
N ARG A 33 18.53 -6.70 4.03
CA ARG A 33 19.41 -7.33 3.03
C ARG A 33 18.62 -8.03 1.92
N GLU A 34 17.67 -8.91 2.28
CA GLU A 34 16.86 -9.62 1.29
C GLU A 34 15.94 -8.70 0.50
N PHE A 35 15.41 -7.65 1.15
CA PHE A 35 14.57 -6.67 0.49
C PHE A 35 15.36 -5.85 -0.55
N GLU A 36 16.57 -5.40 -0.21
CA GLU A 36 17.43 -4.68 -1.14
C GLU A 36 17.86 -5.54 -2.33
N GLU A 37 18.16 -6.82 -2.07
CA GLU A 37 18.58 -7.76 -3.10
C GLU A 37 17.46 -8.10 -4.09
N LYS A 38 16.21 -8.27 -3.59
CA LYS A 38 15.12 -8.85 -4.37
C LYS A 38 14.06 -7.84 -4.84
N VAL A 39 13.98 -6.68 -4.19
CA VAL A 39 12.96 -5.66 -4.47
C VAL A 39 13.60 -4.35 -4.86
N ARG A 40 14.19 -3.64 -3.89
CA ARG A 40 14.74 -2.31 -4.14
C ARG A 40 15.65 -1.86 -2.99
N LYS A 41 16.71 -1.12 -3.31
CA LYS A 41 17.54 -0.46 -2.31
C LYS A 41 16.81 0.77 -1.76
N ILE A 42 16.26 0.65 -0.55
CA ILE A 42 15.64 1.73 0.24
C ILE A 42 15.82 1.43 1.73
N ASN A 43 15.71 2.45 2.57
CA ASN A 43 15.70 2.30 4.01
C ASN A 43 14.34 2.67 4.59
N PHE A 44 13.74 1.79 5.37
CA PHE A 44 12.51 2.10 6.09
C PHE A 44 12.83 2.87 7.38
N ALA A 45 12.16 4.02 7.57
CA ALA A 45 12.41 4.97 8.64
C ALA A 45 11.29 5.02 9.69
N GLN A 46 10.10 4.51 9.37
CA GLN A 46 8.91 4.60 10.23
C GLN A 46 8.06 3.35 10.12
N ASP A 47 7.60 2.83 11.26
CA ASP A 47 6.61 1.76 11.36
C ASP A 47 5.29 2.32 11.92
N ASN A 48 4.18 1.89 11.33
CA ASN A 48 2.83 2.25 11.76
C ASN A 48 1.98 1.00 11.97
N GLU A 49 1.04 1.08 12.91
CA GLU A 49 0.02 0.06 13.14
C GLU A 49 -1.35 0.70 13.30
N SER A 50 -2.37 0.07 12.76
CA SER A 50 -3.76 0.44 12.98
C SER A 50 -4.62 -0.78 13.25
N MET A 51 -5.67 -0.61 14.07
CA MET A 51 -6.76 -1.56 14.22
C MET A 51 -8.03 -0.95 13.66
N SER A 52 -8.80 -1.73 12.93
CA SER A 52 -10.05 -1.27 12.29
C SER A 52 -11.08 -2.39 12.25
N SER A 53 -12.37 -2.03 12.30
CA SER A 53 -13.50 -2.96 12.20
C SER A 53 -13.90 -3.17 10.74
N TYR A 54 -14.75 -4.18 10.50
CA TYR A 54 -15.34 -4.47 9.19
C TYR A 54 -15.94 -3.22 8.54
N GLY A 55 -15.70 -3.06 7.26
CA GLY A 55 -16.21 -1.95 6.47
C GLY A 55 -15.36 -0.68 6.52
N VAL A 56 -14.40 -0.57 7.45
CA VAL A 56 -13.47 0.56 7.45
C VAL A 56 -12.61 0.49 6.21
N MET A 57 -12.56 1.60 5.50
CA MET A 57 -11.67 1.81 4.36
C MET A 57 -10.79 3.03 4.64
N ARG A 58 -9.51 2.92 4.34
CA ARG A 58 -8.53 4.00 4.50
C ARG A 58 -7.82 4.20 3.18
N GLY A 59 -7.87 5.40 2.64
CA GLY A 59 -7.21 5.69 1.38
C GLY A 59 -8.01 6.61 0.46
N LEU A 60 -7.61 6.69 -0.76
CA LEU A 60 -6.32 6.27 -1.35
C LEU A 60 -5.29 7.36 -1.11
N HIS A 61 -4.29 7.10 -0.28
CA HIS A 61 -3.38 8.11 0.24
C HIS A 61 -1.99 8.09 -0.44
N PHE A 62 -1.36 9.24 -0.48
CA PHE A 62 0.06 9.44 -0.82
C PHE A 62 0.61 10.67 -0.10
N GLN A 63 1.92 10.85 -0.10
CA GLN A 63 2.56 12.11 0.26
C GLN A 63 3.23 12.74 -0.96
N ARG A 64 3.06 14.06 -1.11
CA ARG A 64 3.68 14.84 -2.20
C ARG A 64 5.19 14.93 -2.04
N PRO A 65 5.95 15.09 -3.14
CA PRO A 65 7.36 15.43 -3.06
C PRO A 65 7.59 16.71 -2.23
N PRO A 66 8.70 16.79 -1.45
CA PRO A 66 9.79 15.82 -1.33
C PRO A 66 9.55 14.70 -0.31
N PHE A 67 8.37 14.63 0.31
CA PHE A 67 8.05 13.71 1.41
C PHE A 67 7.41 12.39 0.95
N THR A 68 7.54 12.06 -0.32
CA THR A 68 7.01 10.79 -0.88
C THR A 68 7.42 9.58 -0.08
N GLN A 69 6.49 8.62 0.04
CA GLN A 69 6.70 7.38 0.79
C GLN A 69 6.45 6.15 -0.09
N SER A 70 7.37 5.18 0.00
CA SER A 70 7.03 3.78 -0.27
C SER A 70 6.48 3.13 0.99
N LYS A 71 5.67 2.10 0.82
CA LYS A 71 5.09 1.35 1.94
C LYS A 71 5.30 -0.15 1.75
N LEU A 72 5.71 -0.83 2.81
CA LEU A 72 5.68 -2.29 2.89
C LEU A 72 4.65 -2.68 3.94
N VAL A 73 3.53 -3.24 3.48
CA VAL A 73 2.34 -3.45 4.30
C VAL A 73 2.05 -4.93 4.54
N ARG A 74 1.40 -5.25 5.66
CA ARG A 74 0.88 -6.58 5.98
C ARG A 74 -0.32 -6.53 6.91
N CYS A 75 -1.17 -7.56 6.86
CA CYS A 75 -2.22 -7.79 7.83
C CYS A 75 -1.70 -8.75 8.91
N VAL A 76 -1.64 -8.28 10.17
CA VAL A 76 -1.14 -9.07 11.31
C VAL A 76 -2.26 -9.92 11.90
N LYS A 77 -3.49 -9.40 11.90
CA LYS A 77 -4.69 -10.08 12.35
C LYS A 77 -5.85 -9.75 11.42
N GLY A 78 -6.68 -10.75 11.15
CA GLY A 78 -7.84 -10.59 10.27
C GLY A 78 -7.49 -10.60 8.79
N ARG A 79 -8.26 -9.85 8.01
CA ARG A 79 -8.21 -9.85 6.55
C ARG A 79 -8.53 -8.48 5.97
N VAL A 80 -7.72 -8.04 5.02
CA VAL A 80 -7.94 -6.78 4.28
C VAL A 80 -7.76 -7.01 2.78
N LEU A 81 -8.45 -6.21 1.97
CA LEU A 81 -8.08 -5.99 0.57
C LEU A 81 -7.20 -4.75 0.52
N ASP A 82 -5.98 -4.90 0.08
CA ASP A 82 -5.00 -3.80 -0.06
C ASP A 82 -4.87 -3.41 -1.53
N VAL A 83 -4.83 -2.11 -1.81
CA VAL A 83 -4.87 -1.59 -3.18
C VAL A 83 -3.83 -0.51 -3.39
N ALA A 84 -3.08 -0.63 -4.49
CA ALA A 84 -2.16 0.37 -5.00
C ALA A 84 -2.60 0.85 -6.38
N VAL A 85 -2.79 2.15 -6.57
CA VAL A 85 -3.17 2.79 -7.83
C VAL A 85 -1.99 3.57 -8.37
N ASP A 86 -1.61 3.34 -9.62
CA ASP A 86 -0.56 4.12 -10.30
C ASP A 86 -1.06 5.52 -10.62
N ILE A 87 -0.45 6.53 -9.99
CA ILE A 87 -0.78 7.95 -10.21
C ILE A 87 0.40 8.74 -10.82
N ARG A 88 1.36 8.06 -11.46
CA ARG A 88 2.49 8.70 -12.15
C ARG A 88 2.09 9.15 -13.54
N LYS A 89 2.06 10.45 -13.78
CA LYS A 89 1.78 11.02 -15.12
C LYS A 89 2.74 10.43 -16.17
N GLY A 90 2.21 10.06 -17.32
CA GLY A 90 2.98 9.47 -18.41
C GLY A 90 3.29 7.97 -18.23
N SER A 91 2.87 7.36 -17.13
CA SER A 91 2.95 5.91 -16.96
C SER A 91 2.00 5.18 -17.91
N PRO A 92 2.42 4.06 -18.53
CA PRO A 92 1.54 3.23 -19.35
C PRO A 92 0.40 2.58 -18.52
N THR A 93 0.54 2.56 -17.20
CA THR A 93 -0.44 2.01 -16.25
C THR A 93 -1.12 3.09 -15.40
N TYR A 94 -1.04 4.38 -15.79
CA TYR A 94 -1.69 5.47 -15.06
C TYR A 94 -3.20 5.18 -14.85
N GLY A 95 -3.65 5.27 -13.61
CA GLY A 95 -5.04 4.97 -13.21
C GLY A 95 -5.35 3.48 -13.06
N GLN A 96 -4.44 2.57 -13.44
CA GLN A 96 -4.60 1.14 -13.16
C GLN A 96 -4.20 0.82 -11.72
N HIS A 97 -4.71 -0.30 -11.21
CA HIS A 97 -4.46 -0.71 -9.85
C HIS A 97 -4.05 -2.18 -9.73
N VAL A 98 -3.38 -2.49 -8.63
CA VAL A 98 -3.19 -3.85 -8.13
C VAL A 98 -3.96 -3.96 -6.82
N ALA A 99 -4.79 -4.98 -6.70
CA ALA A 99 -5.49 -5.33 -5.48
C ALA A 99 -5.02 -6.71 -4.98
N VAL A 100 -4.71 -6.82 -3.69
CA VAL A 100 -4.23 -8.05 -3.08
C VAL A 100 -4.88 -8.28 -1.72
N GLU A 101 -5.34 -9.51 -1.47
CA GLU A 101 -5.83 -9.89 -0.16
C GLU A 101 -4.66 -10.24 0.76
N LEU A 102 -4.57 -9.52 1.89
CA LEU A 102 -3.59 -9.75 2.95
C LEU A 102 -4.32 -10.27 4.18
N THR A 103 -3.83 -11.39 4.74
CA THR A 103 -4.47 -12.04 5.89
C THR A 103 -3.44 -12.49 6.93
N GLU A 104 -3.91 -12.72 8.16
CA GLU A 104 -3.11 -13.35 9.22
C GLU A 104 -2.63 -14.75 8.86
N ASP A 105 -3.34 -15.46 7.95
CA ASP A 105 -3.00 -16.83 7.55
C ASP A 105 -2.01 -16.88 6.38
N ASN A 106 -2.15 -15.99 5.39
CA ASN A 106 -1.26 -16.00 4.23
C ASN A 106 0.06 -15.28 4.49
N HIS A 107 0.15 -14.43 5.51
CA HIS A 107 1.32 -13.63 5.89
C HIS A 107 1.93 -12.81 4.74
N ARG A 108 1.19 -12.64 3.64
CA ARG A 108 1.64 -11.86 2.49
C ARG A 108 1.94 -10.44 2.90
N GLN A 109 2.93 -9.88 2.22
CA GLN A 109 3.24 -8.46 2.31
C GLN A 109 3.12 -7.85 0.91
N PHE A 110 2.79 -6.58 0.88
CA PHE A 110 2.59 -5.85 -0.35
C PHE A 110 3.49 -4.61 -0.35
N PHE A 111 4.33 -4.49 -1.37
CA PHE A 111 5.16 -3.31 -1.53
C PHE A 111 4.52 -2.35 -2.53
N VAL A 112 4.22 -1.16 -2.03
CA VAL A 112 3.67 -0.03 -2.79
C VAL A 112 4.77 1.01 -2.94
N PRO A 113 5.29 1.25 -4.15
CA PRO A 113 6.36 2.21 -4.37
C PRO A 113 5.88 3.66 -4.29
N ARG A 114 6.83 4.59 -4.29
CA ARG A 114 6.54 6.03 -4.44
C ARG A 114 5.86 6.29 -5.78
N GLY A 115 4.95 7.26 -5.82
CA GLY A 115 4.18 7.57 -7.03
C GLY A 115 2.89 6.77 -7.17
N PHE A 116 2.47 6.11 -6.09
CA PHE A 116 1.22 5.36 -6.02
C PHE A 116 0.31 5.93 -4.93
N ALA A 117 -1.01 5.88 -5.17
CA ALA A 117 -2.02 6.08 -4.15
C ALA A 117 -2.35 4.71 -3.53
N HIS A 118 -2.42 4.66 -2.20
CA HIS A 118 -2.55 3.41 -1.45
C HIS A 118 -3.73 3.46 -0.49
N GLY A 119 -4.43 2.35 -0.38
CA GLY A 119 -5.51 2.19 0.57
C GLY A 119 -5.89 0.74 0.79
N PHE A 120 -6.74 0.51 1.78
CA PHE A 120 -7.25 -0.84 2.07
C PHE A 120 -8.69 -0.81 2.59
N ALA A 121 -9.35 -1.96 2.47
CA ALA A 121 -10.67 -2.23 3.02
C ALA A 121 -10.60 -3.41 4.00
N VAL A 122 -11.25 -3.31 5.15
CA VAL A 122 -11.29 -4.36 6.18
C VAL A 122 -12.41 -5.34 5.87
N LEU A 123 -12.05 -6.60 5.59
CA LEU A 123 -12.95 -7.68 5.17
C LEU A 123 -13.36 -8.64 6.29
N SER A 124 -12.67 -8.59 7.44
CA SER A 124 -12.96 -9.37 8.65
C SER A 124 -13.63 -8.51 9.72
N GLU A 125 -14.15 -9.12 10.78
CA GLU A 125 -14.74 -8.38 11.91
C GLU A 125 -13.82 -7.29 12.45
N THR A 126 -12.53 -7.63 12.60
CA THR A 126 -11.46 -6.69 12.93
C THR A 126 -10.21 -7.03 12.13
N ALA A 127 -9.37 -6.03 11.84
CA ALA A 127 -8.05 -6.24 11.29
C ALA A 127 -7.01 -5.38 12.00
N ILE A 128 -5.82 -5.94 12.23
CA ILE A 128 -4.61 -5.21 12.64
C ILE A 128 -3.70 -5.16 11.43
N PHE A 129 -3.40 -3.94 11.01
CA PHE A 129 -2.64 -3.63 9.80
C PHE A 129 -1.37 -2.88 10.14
N GLN A 130 -0.23 -3.40 9.71
CA GLN A 130 1.08 -2.81 9.92
C GLN A 130 1.72 -2.43 8.59
N TYR A 131 2.47 -1.33 8.60
CA TYR A 131 3.27 -0.93 7.43
C TYR A 131 4.51 -0.12 7.80
N LYS A 132 5.57 -0.37 7.04
CA LYS A 132 6.81 0.39 7.05
C LYS A 132 6.76 1.47 5.99
N CYS A 133 7.31 2.65 6.30
CA CYS A 133 7.48 3.75 5.36
C CYS A 133 8.97 4.10 5.21
N ASP A 134 9.40 4.42 4.00
CA ASP A 134 10.77 4.85 3.70
C ASP A 134 11.01 6.35 3.90
N ASN A 135 10.01 7.07 4.37
CA ASN A 135 10.09 8.47 4.76
C ASN A 135 9.13 8.74 5.92
N PHE A 136 9.34 9.85 6.64
CA PHE A 136 8.51 10.25 7.75
C PHE A 136 7.15 10.81 7.31
N TYR A 137 6.17 10.72 8.20
CA TYR A 137 4.89 11.37 7.98
C TYR A 137 5.04 12.90 7.99
N ALA A 138 4.52 13.53 6.93
CA ALA A 138 4.52 14.98 6.74
C ALA A 138 3.07 15.44 6.45
N PRO A 139 2.34 15.96 7.46
CA PRO A 139 0.94 16.35 7.30
C PRO A 139 0.69 17.33 6.15
N GLU A 140 1.64 18.26 5.92
CA GLU A 140 1.59 19.26 4.86
C GLU A 140 1.71 18.67 3.44
N ALA A 141 2.27 17.47 3.33
CA ALA A 141 2.45 16.77 2.07
C ALA A 141 1.35 15.72 1.79
N ASP A 142 0.49 15.49 2.77
CA ASP A 142 -0.54 14.49 2.71
C ASP A 142 -1.57 14.79 1.60
N GLY A 143 -1.95 13.76 0.86
CA GLY A 143 -2.90 13.85 -0.23
C GLY A 143 -3.59 12.52 -0.48
N GLY A 144 -4.59 12.56 -1.36
CA GLY A 144 -5.34 11.36 -1.72
C GLY A 144 -6.22 11.57 -2.94
N ILE A 145 -6.69 10.45 -3.49
CA ILE A 145 -7.76 10.38 -4.48
C ILE A 145 -8.93 9.60 -3.89
N SER A 146 -10.12 9.81 -4.45
CA SER A 146 -11.35 9.23 -3.91
C SER A 146 -11.34 7.70 -3.99
N ILE A 147 -11.58 7.07 -2.85
CA ILE A 147 -11.79 5.61 -2.77
C ILE A 147 -13.12 5.18 -3.44
N LYS A 148 -14.03 6.13 -3.64
CA LYS A 148 -15.33 5.94 -4.32
C LYS A 148 -15.28 6.22 -5.82
N ASP A 149 -14.11 6.47 -6.38
CA ASP A 149 -13.95 6.72 -7.80
C ASP A 149 -14.21 5.45 -8.61
N GLU A 150 -15.39 5.37 -9.22
CA GLU A 150 -15.81 4.21 -10.02
C GLU A 150 -14.95 4.02 -11.27
N SER A 151 -14.30 5.08 -11.77
CA SER A 151 -13.42 5.00 -12.94
C SER A 151 -12.17 4.14 -12.70
N LEU A 152 -11.76 3.96 -11.43
CA LEU A 152 -10.66 3.09 -11.04
C LEU A 152 -11.00 1.59 -11.17
N GLY A 153 -12.29 1.23 -11.23
CA GLY A 153 -12.76 -0.15 -11.41
C GLY A 153 -12.35 -1.10 -10.28
N ILE A 154 -12.13 -0.59 -9.05
CA ILE A 154 -11.71 -1.39 -7.91
C ILE A 154 -12.90 -2.13 -7.31
N ASP A 155 -12.85 -3.46 -7.29
CA ASP A 155 -13.78 -4.27 -6.52
C ASP A 155 -13.30 -4.34 -5.06
N TRP A 156 -13.86 -3.51 -4.20
CA TRP A 156 -13.50 -3.44 -2.79
C TRP A 156 -14.01 -4.61 -1.96
N GLN A 157 -14.85 -5.49 -2.52
CA GLN A 157 -15.47 -6.62 -1.83
C GLN A 157 -16.36 -6.22 -0.62
N ILE A 158 -16.69 -4.94 -0.52
CA ILE A 158 -17.59 -4.36 0.49
C ILE A 158 -18.63 -3.52 -0.25
N PRO A 159 -19.93 -3.72 0.00
CA PRO A 159 -20.94 -2.79 -0.48
C PRO A 159 -20.64 -1.36 -0.02
N MET A 160 -20.69 -0.40 -0.92
CA MET A 160 -20.26 0.99 -0.63
C MET A 160 -21.14 1.65 0.44
N GLU A 161 -22.37 1.20 0.63
CA GLU A 161 -23.27 1.61 1.71
C GLU A 161 -22.77 1.17 3.09
N ASN A 162 -21.92 0.14 3.16
CA ASN A 162 -21.32 -0.37 4.39
C ASN A 162 -19.92 0.22 4.64
N ALA A 163 -19.41 1.03 3.72
CA ALA A 163 -18.08 1.62 3.85
C ALA A 163 -18.03 2.67 4.95
N ILE A 164 -17.04 2.56 5.83
CA ILE A 164 -16.76 3.51 6.91
C ILE A 164 -15.49 4.29 6.52
N LEU A 165 -15.65 5.56 6.19
CA LEU A 165 -14.58 6.46 5.77
C LEU A 165 -14.37 7.59 6.78
N SER A 166 -13.14 8.08 6.88
CA SER A 166 -12.85 9.31 7.62
C SER A 166 -13.44 10.54 6.89
N GLU A 167 -13.67 11.62 7.62
CA GLU A 167 -14.10 12.91 7.03
C GLU A 167 -13.12 13.43 5.97
N LYS A 168 -11.84 13.13 6.15
CA LYS A 168 -10.78 13.48 5.20
C LYS A 168 -10.91 12.67 3.90
N ASP A 169 -11.08 11.35 4.01
CA ASP A 169 -11.13 10.45 2.85
C ASP A 169 -12.39 10.70 1.99
N ILE A 170 -13.49 11.10 2.62
CA ILE A 170 -14.73 11.48 1.90
C ILE A 170 -14.52 12.70 0.97
N LYS A 171 -13.58 13.59 1.30
CA LYS A 171 -13.35 14.85 0.58
C LYS A 171 -12.36 14.73 -0.58
N HIS A 172 -11.73 13.57 -0.77
CA HIS A 172 -10.82 13.35 -1.88
C HIS A 172 -11.56 13.41 -3.23
N ILE A 173 -10.91 14.00 -4.22
CA ILE A 173 -11.42 14.13 -5.59
C ILE A 173 -11.16 12.86 -6.41
N CYS A 174 -11.92 12.67 -7.48
CA CYS A 174 -11.72 11.59 -8.44
C CYS A 174 -10.45 11.79 -9.26
N LEU A 175 -9.95 10.70 -9.87
CA LEU A 175 -8.72 10.70 -10.65
C LEU A 175 -8.78 11.66 -11.85
N GLU A 176 -9.95 11.85 -12.46
CA GLU A 176 -10.15 12.74 -13.62
C GLU A 176 -9.87 14.22 -13.30
N ASP A 177 -10.17 14.64 -12.05
CA ASP A 177 -9.93 16.01 -11.56
C ASP A 177 -8.57 16.16 -10.86
N PHE A 178 -7.83 15.07 -10.72
CA PHE A 178 -6.60 15.03 -9.95
C PHE A 178 -5.37 15.39 -10.79
N ASP A 179 -4.69 16.46 -10.40
CA ASP A 179 -3.39 16.81 -10.95
C ASP A 179 -2.26 16.14 -10.16
N SER A 180 -1.80 14.99 -10.65
CA SER A 180 -0.77 14.21 -9.96
C SER A 180 0.56 14.97 -9.86
N PRO A 181 1.19 14.98 -8.67
CA PRO A 181 2.52 15.56 -8.48
C PRO A 181 3.66 14.62 -8.92
N PHE A 182 3.33 13.43 -9.44
CA PHE A 182 4.32 12.42 -9.84
C PHE A 182 4.43 12.32 -11.36
N ASP A 183 5.65 12.21 -11.86
CA ASP A 183 5.97 11.94 -13.26
C ASP A 183 6.69 10.60 -13.36
N TYR A 184 6.27 9.76 -14.30
CA TYR A 184 6.84 8.44 -14.52
C TYR A 184 8.32 8.47 -14.93
N ASN A 185 8.73 9.54 -15.62
CA ASN A 185 10.10 9.70 -16.12
C ASN A 185 11.06 10.32 -15.08
N ILE A 186 10.56 10.69 -13.90
CA ILE A 186 11.39 11.25 -12.83
C ILE A 186 11.74 10.14 -11.84
N ASN A 187 13.03 10.03 -11.51
CA ASN A 187 13.47 9.14 -10.44
C ASN A 187 12.95 9.66 -9.09
N LEU A 188 12.07 8.86 -8.46
CA LEU A 188 11.50 9.20 -7.15
C LEU A 188 12.37 8.74 -5.96
N TYR A 189 13.57 8.18 -6.22
CA TYR A 189 14.48 7.62 -5.21
C TYR A 189 15.92 8.10 -5.35
N PRO A 190 16.18 9.37 -5.60
CA PRO A 190 17.53 9.85 -5.91
C PRO A 190 18.53 9.66 -4.75
N GLU A 191 18.04 9.63 -3.51
CA GLU A 191 18.86 9.45 -2.31
C GLU A 191 19.44 8.05 -2.14
N PHE A 192 18.86 7.03 -2.82
CA PHE A 192 19.30 5.63 -2.72
C PHE A 192 20.18 5.17 -3.89
N GLU A 193 20.46 6.02 -4.85
CA GLU A 193 21.32 5.71 -6.02
C GLU A 193 22.80 6.02 -5.80
N ARG A 194 23.21 6.40 -4.59
CA ARG A 194 24.60 6.77 -4.26
C ARG A 194 25.44 5.58 -3.80
#